data_8f01f454a2e7aee3599c50dfd57f3f34
#
_entry.id   8f01f454a2e7aee3599c50dfd57f3f34
#
_cell.length_a   1.000
_cell.length_b   1.000
_cell.length_c   1.000
_cell.angle_alpha   90.00
_cell.angle_beta   90.00
_cell.angle_gamma   90.00
#
_symmetry.space_group_name_H-M   'P 1'
#
loop_
_entity.id
_entity.type
_entity.pdbx_description
1 polymer ?
#
loop_
_entity_poly.entity_id
_entity_poly.type
_entity_poly.pdbx_seq_one_letter_code
_entity_poly.pdbx_strand_id
1 'polypeptide(L)'
;MLSQKTRYTIRALLHLADRYGEGPVQLTEIAEAQNIPAKFLTVMLSQMRRAGLVETLRGREGGYWLARPPAKISYGEIVRRTRGSLGLVPCASRFAYQPCENCVTEEKCRLHRVMLMVRDETARILDGLTLADPVPFDHLPVESEAELEPQS
;
A
#
# COMPACT_ATOMS: atom_id res chain seq x y z
N MET A 1 9.07 6.01 -3.50
CA MET A 1 9.28 4.84 -2.62
C MET A 1 8.11 4.68 -1.66
N LEU A 2 7.65 3.46 -1.41
CA LEU A 2 6.62 3.22 -0.40
C LEU A 2 7.18 3.45 1.01
N SER A 3 6.44 4.17 1.84
CA SER A 3 6.83 4.38 3.23
C SER A 3 6.82 3.06 4.02
N GLN A 4 7.57 3.02 5.11
CA GLN A 4 7.52 1.88 6.04
C GLN A 4 6.10 1.61 6.54
N LYS A 5 5.35 2.68 6.83
CA LYS A 5 3.94 2.61 7.20
C LYS A 5 3.10 1.87 6.14
N THR A 6 3.23 2.23 4.88
CA THR A 6 2.48 1.59 3.79
C THR A 6 2.83 0.11 3.67
N ARG A 7 4.13 -0.23 3.72
CA ARG A 7 4.60 -1.61 3.68
C ARG A 7 4.07 -2.45 4.83
N TYR A 8 4.13 -1.94 6.04
CA TYR A 8 3.61 -2.61 7.22
C TYR A 8 2.09 -2.80 7.15
N THR A 9 1.36 -1.77 6.69
CA THR A 9 -0.09 -1.86 6.53
C THR A 9 -0.47 -2.96 5.53
N ILE A 10 0.18 -3.02 4.38
CA ILE A 10 -0.09 -4.07 3.37
C ILE A 10 0.17 -5.45 3.97
N ARG A 11 1.30 -5.65 4.64
CA ARG A 11 1.66 -6.95 5.25
C ARG A 11 0.68 -7.37 6.33
N ALA A 12 0.24 -6.44 7.17
CA ALA A 12 -0.76 -6.72 8.21
C ALA A 12 -2.12 -7.10 7.58
N LEU A 13 -2.56 -6.38 6.55
CA LEU A 13 -3.82 -6.68 5.87
C LEU A 13 -3.75 -8.00 5.09
N LEU A 14 -2.63 -8.36 4.51
CA LEU A 14 -2.41 -9.68 3.89
C LEU A 14 -2.52 -10.80 4.93
N HIS A 15 -1.93 -10.62 6.12
CA HIS A 15 -2.08 -11.58 7.22
C HIS A 15 -3.56 -11.76 7.61
N LEU A 16 -4.31 -10.66 7.70
CA LEU A 16 -5.75 -10.74 7.97
C LEU A 16 -6.54 -11.36 6.80
N ALA A 17 -6.08 -11.16 5.56
CA ALA A 17 -6.69 -11.79 4.38
C ALA A 17 -6.53 -13.30 4.41
N ASP A 18 -5.36 -13.81 4.79
CA ASP A 18 -5.09 -15.24 4.95
C ASP A 18 -5.95 -15.89 6.05
N ARG A 19 -6.40 -15.09 7.00
CA ARG A 19 -7.26 -15.53 8.12
C ARG A 19 -8.72 -15.10 7.96
N TYR A 20 -9.11 -14.68 6.77
CA TYR A 20 -10.47 -14.20 6.51
C TYR A 20 -11.51 -15.30 6.75
N GLY A 21 -12.53 -14.97 7.53
CA GLY A 21 -13.59 -15.91 7.91
C GLY A 21 -13.28 -16.82 9.11
N GLU A 22 -12.07 -16.74 9.67
CA GLU A 22 -11.67 -17.54 10.84
C GLU A 22 -11.88 -16.83 12.19
N GLY A 23 -12.46 -15.63 12.16
CA GLY A 23 -12.69 -14.82 13.35
C GLY A 23 -11.56 -13.82 13.65
N PRO A 24 -11.59 -13.17 14.83
CA PRO A 24 -10.62 -12.15 15.20
C PRO A 24 -9.19 -12.71 15.31
N VAL A 25 -8.23 -11.94 14.82
CA VAL A 25 -6.79 -12.23 14.92
C VAL A 25 -6.18 -11.26 15.93
N GLN A 26 -5.47 -11.78 16.91
CA GLN A 26 -4.85 -10.98 17.97
C GLN A 26 -3.74 -10.08 17.41
N LEU A 27 -3.63 -8.88 17.97
CA LEU A 27 -2.57 -7.93 17.60
C LEU A 27 -1.17 -8.55 17.70
N THR A 28 -0.92 -9.29 18.77
CA THR A 28 0.36 -9.97 19.03
C THR A 28 0.72 -10.97 17.96
N GLU A 29 -0.26 -11.75 17.48
CA GLU A 29 -0.06 -12.70 16.39
C GLU A 29 0.39 -11.99 15.12
N ILE A 30 -0.29 -10.91 14.73
CA ILE A 30 0.07 -10.13 13.54
C ILE A 30 1.45 -9.52 13.70
N ALA A 31 1.72 -8.91 14.85
CA ALA A 31 3.00 -8.25 15.15
C ALA A 31 4.18 -9.22 15.04
N GLU A 32 4.05 -10.40 15.63
CA GLU A 32 5.09 -11.44 15.61
C GLU A 32 5.25 -12.05 14.21
N ALA A 33 4.15 -12.46 13.57
CA ALA A 33 4.20 -13.09 12.26
C ALA A 33 4.75 -12.17 11.18
N GLN A 34 4.48 -10.87 11.27
CA GLN A 34 4.90 -9.88 10.28
C GLN A 34 6.14 -9.08 10.70
N ASN A 35 6.68 -9.34 11.88
CA ASN A 35 7.79 -8.58 12.45
C ASN A 35 7.54 -7.06 12.42
N ILE A 36 6.36 -6.66 12.95
CA ILE A 36 5.95 -5.26 13.04
C ILE A 36 5.84 -4.87 14.51
N PRO A 37 6.47 -3.76 14.94
CA PRO A 37 6.31 -3.31 16.31
C PRO A 37 4.83 -3.08 16.68
N ALA A 38 4.37 -3.69 17.76
CA ALA A 38 2.96 -3.67 18.18
C ALA A 38 2.38 -2.25 18.31
N LYS A 39 3.20 -1.32 18.79
CA LYS A 39 2.82 0.09 18.93
C LYS A 39 2.46 0.75 17.59
N PHE A 40 3.26 0.50 16.56
CA PHE A 40 2.95 0.97 15.19
C PHE A 40 1.72 0.28 14.62
N LEU A 41 1.63 -1.03 14.81
CA LEU A 41 0.53 -1.85 14.29
C LEU A 41 -0.83 -1.37 14.86
N THR A 42 -0.90 -1.06 16.15
CA THR A 42 -2.11 -0.52 16.77
C THR A 42 -2.60 0.75 16.08
N VAL A 43 -1.69 1.68 15.80
CA VAL A 43 -2.01 2.95 15.12
C VAL A 43 -2.48 2.70 13.68
N MET A 44 -1.78 1.84 12.95
CA MET A 44 -2.12 1.54 11.55
C MET A 44 -3.47 0.83 11.43
N LEU A 45 -3.73 -0.16 12.27
CA LEU A 45 -5.02 -0.88 12.25
C LEU A 45 -6.17 0.04 12.67
N SER A 46 -5.95 0.96 13.60
CA SER A 46 -6.94 1.99 13.95
C SER A 46 -7.28 2.88 12.74
N GLN A 47 -6.28 3.28 11.94
CA GLN A 47 -6.50 4.05 10.72
C GLN A 47 -7.25 3.25 9.66
N MET A 48 -6.91 1.97 9.49
CA MET A 48 -7.60 1.08 8.55
C MET A 48 -9.05 0.80 8.97
N ARG A 49 -9.31 0.75 10.27
CA ARG A 49 -10.68 0.66 10.79
C ARG A 49 -11.50 1.90 10.40
N ARG A 50 -10.96 3.11 10.59
CA ARG A 50 -11.62 4.35 10.17
C ARG A 50 -11.85 4.40 8.66
N ALA A 51 -10.97 3.78 7.88
CA ALA A 51 -11.10 3.67 6.43
C ALA A 51 -12.09 2.58 5.98
N GLY A 52 -12.68 1.82 6.92
CA GLY A 52 -13.62 0.73 6.61
C GLY A 52 -12.98 -0.55 6.06
N LEU A 53 -11.69 -0.74 6.25
CA LEU A 53 -10.96 -1.93 5.81
C LEU A 53 -10.84 -3.02 6.88
N VAL A 54 -10.88 -2.63 8.14
CA VAL A 54 -10.66 -3.51 9.30
C VAL A 54 -11.75 -3.27 10.34
N GLU A 55 -12.18 -4.34 10.99
CA GLU A 55 -13.00 -4.32 12.19
C GLU A 55 -12.21 -4.85 13.38
N THR A 56 -12.67 -4.53 14.58
CA THR A 56 -12.04 -4.97 15.83
C THR A 56 -13.05 -5.27 16.91
N LEU A 57 -12.73 -6.24 17.74
CA LEU A 57 -13.44 -6.57 18.97
C LEU A 57 -12.44 -6.53 20.13
N ARG A 58 -12.79 -5.83 21.20
CA ARG A 58 -11.98 -5.78 22.41
C ARG A 58 -12.17 -7.05 23.24
N GLY A 59 -11.17 -7.38 24.05
CA GLY A 59 -11.20 -8.46 25.02
C GLY A 59 -10.32 -9.65 24.64
N ARG A 60 -10.34 -10.66 25.52
CA ARG A 60 -9.50 -11.87 25.39
C ARG A 60 -9.79 -12.66 24.12
N GLU A 61 -11.07 -12.75 23.73
CA GLU A 61 -11.54 -13.42 22.51
C GLU A 61 -11.62 -12.44 21.31
N GLY A 62 -11.11 -11.24 21.47
CA GLY A 62 -11.13 -10.20 20.45
C GLY A 62 -9.93 -10.22 19.54
N GLY A 63 -9.80 -9.18 18.75
CA GLY A 63 -8.73 -8.99 17.78
C GLY A 63 -9.22 -8.18 16.60
N TYR A 64 -8.61 -8.43 15.45
CA TYR A 64 -8.86 -7.71 14.20
C TYR A 64 -9.22 -8.68 13.08
N TRP A 65 -10.04 -8.22 12.15
CA TRP A 65 -10.36 -8.95 10.90
C TRP A 65 -10.68 -7.96 9.79
N LEU A 66 -10.64 -8.42 8.54
CA LEU A 66 -11.03 -7.57 7.41
C LEU A 66 -12.54 -7.31 7.43
N ALA A 67 -12.93 -6.03 7.29
CA ALA A 67 -14.31 -5.60 7.23
C ALA A 67 -15.00 -5.98 5.90
N ARG A 68 -14.21 -6.26 4.87
CA ARG A 68 -14.66 -6.65 3.53
C ARG A 68 -13.89 -7.87 3.04
N PRO A 69 -14.46 -8.65 2.10
CA PRO A 69 -13.72 -9.76 1.50
C PRO A 69 -12.39 -9.31 0.90
N PRO A 70 -11.30 -10.10 1.00
CA PRO A 70 -10.00 -9.77 0.41
C PRO A 70 -10.07 -9.41 -1.07
N ALA A 71 -10.94 -10.06 -1.84
CA ALA A 71 -11.16 -9.78 -3.27
C ALA A 71 -11.77 -8.38 -3.54
N LYS A 72 -12.21 -7.68 -2.51
CA LYS A 72 -12.78 -6.31 -2.60
C LYS A 72 -11.84 -5.24 -2.08
N ILE A 73 -10.61 -5.59 -1.74
CA ILE A 73 -9.60 -4.64 -1.25
C ILE A 73 -8.39 -4.72 -2.19
N SER A 74 -8.16 -3.66 -2.96
CA SER A 74 -7.02 -3.57 -3.86
C SER A 74 -5.78 -2.99 -3.17
N TYR A 75 -4.60 -3.35 -3.68
CA TYR A 75 -3.35 -2.73 -3.25
C TYR A 75 -3.37 -1.21 -3.47
N GLY A 76 -3.97 -0.75 -4.57
CA GLY A 76 -4.10 0.67 -4.88
C GLY A 76 -4.90 1.44 -3.82
N GLU A 77 -5.99 0.86 -3.32
CA GLU A 77 -6.76 1.45 -2.23
C GLU A 77 -5.90 1.62 -0.97
N ILE A 78 -5.17 0.58 -0.58
CA ILE A 78 -4.32 0.61 0.62
C ILE A 78 -3.23 1.69 0.48
N VAL A 79 -2.57 1.75 -0.67
CA VAL A 79 -1.51 2.74 -0.91
C VAL A 79 -2.07 4.16 -0.83
N ARG A 80 -3.24 4.43 -1.41
CA ARG A 80 -3.89 5.75 -1.33
C ARG A 80 -4.29 6.12 0.09
N ARG A 81 -4.78 5.15 0.89
CA ARG A 81 -5.15 5.38 2.30
C ARG A 81 -3.95 5.64 3.20
N THR A 82 -2.78 5.13 2.86
CA THR A 82 -1.57 5.27 3.68
C THR A 82 -0.62 6.36 3.19
N ARG A 83 -0.55 6.60 1.90
CA ARG A 83 0.35 7.56 1.26
C ARG A 83 -0.36 8.78 0.66
N GLY A 84 -1.60 8.63 0.23
CA GLY A 84 -2.42 9.66 -0.38
C GLY A 84 -2.31 9.76 -1.91
N SER A 85 -1.16 9.45 -2.52
CA SER A 85 -0.95 9.55 -3.96
C SER A 85 -0.10 8.42 -4.51
N LEU A 86 -0.42 8.00 -5.74
CA LEU A 86 0.41 7.10 -6.53
C LEU A 86 1.41 7.87 -7.43
N GLY A 87 1.30 9.18 -7.54
CA GLY A 87 2.23 10.00 -8.30
C GLY A 87 3.62 10.07 -7.66
N LEU A 88 4.66 9.99 -8.48
CA LEU A 88 6.06 10.15 -8.03
C LEU A 88 6.41 11.62 -7.80
N VAL A 89 5.72 12.52 -8.46
CA VAL A 89 5.84 13.97 -8.30
C VAL A 89 4.48 14.57 -7.94
N PRO A 90 4.45 15.68 -7.18
CA PRO A 90 3.19 16.27 -6.72
C PRO A 90 2.23 16.67 -7.85
N CYS A 91 2.74 17.18 -8.96
CA CYS A 91 1.94 17.59 -10.11
C CYS A 91 1.30 16.42 -10.89
N ALA A 92 1.76 15.18 -10.67
CA ALA A 92 1.13 13.98 -11.23
C ALA A 92 0.08 13.36 -10.32
N SER A 93 -0.17 13.91 -9.15
CA SER A 93 -1.20 13.42 -8.23
C SER A 93 -2.60 13.80 -8.70
N ARG A 94 -3.54 12.83 -8.66
CA ARG A 94 -4.96 13.10 -8.94
C ARG A 94 -5.70 13.73 -7.77
N PHE A 95 -5.28 13.44 -6.54
CA PHE A 95 -6.02 13.81 -5.33
C PHE A 95 -5.30 14.81 -4.44
N ALA A 96 -4.00 14.98 -4.64
CA ALA A 96 -3.17 15.90 -3.88
C ALA A 96 -2.23 16.66 -4.82
N TYR A 97 -2.80 17.21 -5.89
CA TYR A 97 -2.06 17.99 -6.87
C TYR A 97 -1.40 19.22 -6.23
N GLN A 98 -0.13 19.40 -6.53
CA GLN A 98 0.62 20.60 -6.23
C GLN A 98 1.57 20.89 -7.41
N PRO A 99 1.70 22.14 -7.85
CA PRO A 99 2.68 22.49 -8.86
C PRO A 99 4.10 22.26 -8.34
N CYS A 100 5.01 21.92 -9.24
CA CYS A 100 6.42 21.83 -8.89
C CYS A 100 6.98 23.23 -8.57
N GLU A 101 7.86 23.29 -7.60
CA GLU A 101 8.71 24.46 -7.38
C GLU A 101 9.54 24.73 -8.62
N ASN A 102 9.61 25.99 -9.08
CA ASN A 102 10.31 26.39 -10.28
C ASN A 102 9.85 25.66 -11.58
N CYS A 103 8.57 25.31 -11.64
CA CYS A 103 8.00 24.68 -12.82
C CYS A 103 8.08 25.59 -14.04
N VAL A 104 8.48 25.05 -15.18
CA VAL A 104 8.45 25.81 -16.45
C VAL A 104 7.01 26.06 -16.90
N THR A 105 6.32 25.08 -17.37
CA THR A 105 4.87 25.00 -17.56
C THR A 105 4.53 23.53 -17.73
N GLU A 106 3.45 23.07 -17.15
CA GLU A 106 3.08 21.64 -17.24
C GLU A 106 2.86 21.20 -18.67
N GLU A 107 2.24 22.04 -19.49
CA GLU A 107 1.95 21.75 -20.90
C GLU A 107 3.22 21.47 -21.72
N LYS A 108 4.34 22.11 -21.38
CA LYS A 108 5.64 21.95 -22.03
C LYS A 108 6.57 20.97 -21.29
N CYS A 109 6.20 20.53 -20.11
CA CYS A 109 7.05 19.67 -19.29
C CYS A 109 6.97 18.21 -19.74
N ARG A 110 8.04 17.73 -20.38
CA ARG A 110 8.14 16.31 -20.77
C ARG A 110 8.13 15.37 -19.57
N LEU A 111 8.80 15.78 -18.49
CA LEU A 111 8.83 15.00 -17.25
C LEU A 111 7.42 14.82 -16.68
N HIS A 112 6.61 15.87 -16.65
CA HIS A 112 5.22 15.76 -16.20
C HIS A 112 4.45 14.68 -16.98
N ARG A 113 4.58 14.67 -18.31
CA ARG A 113 3.93 13.66 -19.16
C ARG A 113 4.39 12.24 -18.84
N VAL A 114 5.69 12.03 -18.68
CA VAL A 114 6.25 10.72 -18.30
C VAL A 114 5.73 10.30 -16.93
N MET A 115 5.70 11.20 -15.96
CA MET A 115 5.19 10.90 -14.61
C MET A 115 3.70 10.60 -14.57
N LEU A 116 2.91 11.20 -15.44
CA LEU A 116 1.50 10.82 -15.62
C LEU A 116 1.37 9.38 -16.15
N MET A 117 2.17 8.99 -17.13
CA MET A 117 2.19 7.62 -17.65
C MET A 117 2.58 6.60 -16.56
N VAL A 118 3.63 6.89 -15.81
CA VAL A 118 4.08 6.04 -14.70
C VAL A 118 2.98 5.90 -13.64
N ARG A 119 2.35 7.00 -13.27
CA ARG A 119 1.22 7.00 -12.32
C ARG A 119 0.09 6.10 -12.82
N ASP A 120 -0.30 6.25 -14.08
CA ASP A 120 -1.44 5.53 -14.64
C ASP A 120 -1.16 4.03 -14.76
N GLU A 121 0.05 3.62 -15.17
CA GLU A 121 0.44 2.22 -15.18
C GLU A 121 0.55 1.64 -13.77
N THR A 122 1.11 2.38 -12.82
CA THR A 122 1.15 1.98 -11.40
C THR A 122 -0.26 1.79 -10.86
N ALA A 123 -1.17 2.72 -11.14
CA ALA A 123 -2.57 2.62 -10.74
C ALA A 123 -3.25 1.40 -11.38
N ARG A 124 -3.03 1.15 -12.66
CA ARG A 124 -3.59 0.00 -13.38
C ARG A 124 -3.20 -1.33 -12.71
N ILE A 125 -1.93 -1.48 -12.36
CA ILE A 125 -1.43 -2.69 -11.71
C ILE A 125 -2.00 -2.81 -10.28
N LEU A 126 -1.85 -1.78 -9.47
CA LEU A 126 -2.23 -1.83 -8.05
C LEU A 126 -3.74 -1.88 -7.83
N ASP A 127 -4.53 -1.28 -8.71
CA ASP A 127 -6.00 -1.35 -8.65
C ASP A 127 -6.53 -2.68 -9.19
N GLY A 128 -5.78 -3.31 -10.10
CA GLY A 128 -6.12 -4.62 -10.65
C GLY A 128 -5.77 -5.80 -9.75
N LEU A 129 -4.95 -5.60 -8.72
CA LEU A 129 -4.54 -6.65 -7.77
C LEU A 129 -5.23 -6.43 -6.42
N THR A 130 -5.84 -7.48 -5.90
CA THR A 130 -6.52 -7.50 -4.61
C THR A 130 -5.75 -8.35 -3.59
N LEU A 131 -6.14 -8.26 -2.32
CA LEU A 131 -5.56 -9.10 -1.27
C LEU A 131 -5.84 -10.60 -1.44
N ALA A 132 -6.80 -10.96 -2.32
CA ALA A 132 -7.11 -12.36 -2.64
C ALA A 132 -6.27 -12.92 -3.79
N ASP A 133 -5.61 -12.06 -4.59
CA ASP A 133 -4.89 -12.51 -5.78
C ASP A 133 -3.55 -13.12 -5.41
N PRO A 134 -3.25 -14.35 -5.88
CA PRO A 134 -1.92 -14.92 -5.74
C PRO A 134 -0.94 -14.15 -6.63
N VAL A 135 0.21 -13.78 -6.07
CA VAL A 135 1.30 -13.18 -6.84
C VAL A 135 2.40 -14.24 -6.98
N PRO A 136 2.64 -14.77 -8.18
CA PRO A 136 3.70 -15.77 -8.38
C PRO A 136 5.08 -15.18 -8.07
N PHE A 137 5.87 -15.88 -7.26
CA PHE A 137 7.22 -15.44 -6.90
C PHE A 137 8.22 -15.54 -8.07
N ASP A 138 7.89 -16.30 -9.09
CA ASP A 138 8.70 -16.50 -10.31
C ASP A 138 8.45 -15.44 -11.38
N HIS A 139 7.59 -14.45 -11.10
CA HIS A 139 7.12 -13.50 -12.12
C HIS A 139 8.15 -12.41 -12.44
N LEU A 140 9.15 -12.19 -11.63
CA LEU A 140 10.14 -11.13 -11.85
C LEU A 140 11.56 -11.67 -11.71
N PRO A 141 12.38 -11.59 -12.77
CA PRO A 141 13.81 -11.58 -12.57
C PRO A 141 14.14 -10.33 -11.74
N VAL A 142 14.60 -10.53 -10.54
CA VAL A 142 15.24 -9.45 -9.78
C VAL A 142 16.60 -9.24 -10.45
N GLU A 143 16.62 -8.43 -11.49
CA GLU A 143 17.90 -7.84 -11.92
C GLU A 143 18.38 -7.02 -10.73
N SER A 144 19.52 -7.40 -10.21
CA SER A 144 20.10 -6.73 -9.05
C SER A 144 20.36 -5.26 -9.42
N GLU A 145 19.94 -4.32 -8.57
CA GLU A 145 20.21 -2.89 -8.73
C GLU A 145 21.72 -2.56 -8.86
N ALA A 146 22.59 -3.56 -8.68
CA ALA A 146 24.04 -3.44 -8.82
C ALA A 146 24.52 -3.07 -10.24
N GLU A 147 23.67 -3.19 -11.27
CA GLU A 147 24.03 -2.82 -12.64
C GLU A 147 23.63 -1.37 -13.01
N LEU A 148 23.00 -0.63 -12.08
CA LEU A 148 22.55 0.74 -12.30
C LEU A 148 23.43 1.81 -11.63
N GLU A 149 24.63 1.48 -11.17
CA GLU A 149 25.55 2.51 -10.71
C GLU A 149 25.99 3.35 -11.92
N PRO A 150 25.79 4.68 -11.87
CA PRO A 150 26.27 5.55 -12.93
C PRO A 150 27.80 5.46 -12.99
N GLN A 151 28.30 5.07 -14.13
CA GLN A 151 29.73 5.16 -14.41
C GLN A 151 30.13 6.62 -14.32
N SER A 152 30.98 6.92 -13.37
CA SER A 152 31.57 8.24 -13.11
C SER A 152 32.43 8.69 -14.28
#